data_113288e03ba6fc772a9d4afa14a4c9c3
#
_entry.id   113288e03ba6fc772a9d4afa14a4c9c3
#
_cell.length_a   1.000
_cell.length_b   1.000
_cell.length_c   1.000
_cell.angle_alpha   90.00
_cell.angle_beta   90.00
_cell.angle_gamma   90.00
#
_symmetry.space_group_name_H-M   'P 1'
#
loop_
_entity.id
_entity.type
_entity.pdbx_description
1 polymer ?
#
loop_
_entity_poly.entity_id
_entity_poly.type
_entity_poly.pdbx_seq_one_letter_code
_entity_poly.pdbx_strand_id
1 'polypeptide(L)'
;MRVHLLADLKKECQLLVEGYRSSWKSTGCTLMADGWTDQRQHTLINFLVYCPAGMSFVKSDDASDMIKTVDTLFKLFAEVIEWVGSSNIVHVITDNAANYVSAGKLIHEKYPNIFWSTCAAHCINLILKDIASIPHISDLASCASKMTVFVYNHMIFLSWLRKRKDWKEIVRPGVTRFATVFITLKSIYDHKEHLQTLVVDKYFISHKLSKSVNGKMVSSIILDSKFWDDCITTVMLVGPLIKLLKLVDADEKPSLGIMYENRQRAKIAIKTMFRNRKSAYTPYTSILKMQWDKHLKRDLHVAAYFLNLDFFYSEGFVEKANILRSLLDLFDIETLCDDSVATMQEIQLYRDRKESFGRKSALKEIKRLEPGEWWRLHGGNAPNLQKMAIRLLHQTSSSSGCERNWSLFEQIHSKRRNRLEHQRLSDIVYVTYNLRLQSRMHRKKKNYDPIDVQSIDIVDFWIMLDEDDPEFTNGDIEGIENLIYIDNAMPSYPKDGGDMEVNVDLPNVADSSNTASFGGTSDDGGFGSPIYDGDIGTLNDNYDF
;
A
#
# COMPACT_ATOMS: atom_id res chain seq x y z
N MET A 1 39.09 4.64 -12.63
CA MET A 1 38.34 5.92 -12.47
C MET A 1 36.88 5.73 -12.10
N ARG A 2 36.10 4.84 -12.75
CA ARG A 2 34.64 4.69 -12.51
C ARG A 2 34.24 3.97 -11.21
N VAL A 3 35.02 3.02 -10.71
CA VAL A 3 34.79 2.33 -9.43
C VAL A 3 34.90 3.32 -8.27
N HIS A 4 35.81 4.29 -8.36
CA HIS A 4 35.99 5.32 -7.35
C HIS A 4 34.81 6.31 -7.32
N LEU A 5 34.23 6.64 -8.49
CA LEU A 5 33.08 7.58 -8.54
C LEU A 5 31.87 7.06 -7.79
N LEU A 6 31.49 5.78 -7.94
CA LEU A 6 30.38 5.19 -7.19
C LEU A 6 30.64 5.20 -5.68
N ALA A 7 31.86 4.88 -5.26
CA ALA A 7 32.26 4.91 -3.86
C ALA A 7 32.22 6.33 -3.27
N ASP A 8 32.61 7.34 -4.05
CA ASP A 8 32.58 8.74 -3.62
C ASP A 8 31.14 9.26 -3.53
N LEU A 9 30.27 8.97 -4.54
CA LEU A 9 28.85 9.28 -4.49
C LEU A 9 28.14 8.57 -3.32
N LYS A 10 28.51 7.33 -3.02
CA LYS A 10 27.96 6.61 -1.86
C LYS A 10 28.31 7.32 -0.57
N LYS A 11 29.55 7.82 -0.41
CA LYS A 11 29.96 8.60 0.77
C LYS A 11 29.16 9.90 0.90
N GLU A 12 28.95 10.62 -0.21
CA GLU A 12 28.12 11.84 -0.21
C GLU A 12 26.69 11.52 0.20
N CYS A 13 26.09 10.44 -0.33
CA CYS A 13 24.76 9.99 0.08
C CYS A 13 24.71 9.56 1.55
N GLN A 14 25.78 8.95 2.09
CA GLN A 14 25.87 8.63 3.51
C GLN A 14 25.83 9.88 4.39
N LEU A 15 26.54 10.94 4.00
CA LEU A 15 26.47 12.23 4.69
C LEU A 15 25.07 12.86 4.64
N LEU A 16 24.39 12.73 3.49
CA LEU A 16 22.99 13.16 3.38
C LEU A 16 22.08 12.40 4.36
N VAL A 17 22.15 11.08 4.37
CA VAL A 17 21.36 10.23 5.27
C VAL A 17 21.68 10.53 6.73
N GLU A 18 22.95 10.77 7.07
CA GLU A 18 23.37 11.17 8.44
C GLU A 18 22.73 12.50 8.85
N GLY A 19 22.61 13.46 7.93
CA GLY A 19 21.88 14.71 8.16
C GLY A 19 20.42 14.49 8.54
N TYR A 20 19.76 13.46 7.96
CA TYR A 20 18.38 13.08 8.30
C TYR A 20 18.26 12.40 9.67
N ARG A 21 19.28 11.67 10.10
CA ARG A 21 19.27 10.98 11.41
C ARG A 21 19.06 11.94 12.58
N SER A 22 19.47 13.19 12.45
CA SER A 22 19.25 14.21 13.49
C SER A 22 17.76 14.43 13.78
N SER A 23 16.88 14.31 12.76
CA SER A 23 15.43 14.47 12.92
C SER A 23 14.78 13.26 13.61
N TRP A 24 15.36 12.05 13.50
CA TRP A 24 14.79 10.84 14.09
C TRP A 24 14.68 10.91 15.61
N LYS A 25 15.57 11.63 16.27
CA LYS A 25 15.52 11.82 17.74
C LYS A 25 14.24 12.53 18.18
N SER A 26 13.78 13.51 17.43
CA SER A 26 12.62 14.33 17.80
C SER A 26 11.30 13.77 17.31
N THR A 27 11.26 13.28 16.07
CA THR A 27 10.02 12.77 15.43
C THR A 27 9.84 11.27 15.58
N GLY A 28 10.87 10.55 15.95
CA GLY A 28 10.92 9.11 15.71
C GLY A 28 11.02 8.79 14.22
N CYS A 29 11.10 7.51 13.90
CA CYS A 29 11.07 7.02 12.54
C CYS A 29 10.36 5.66 12.44
N THR A 30 9.92 5.33 11.23
CA THR A 30 9.37 4.02 10.88
C THR A 30 10.42 3.24 10.09
N LEU A 31 10.78 2.05 10.55
CA LEU A 31 11.57 1.09 9.78
C LEU A 31 10.63 0.23 8.95
N MET A 32 10.87 0.17 7.66
CA MET A 32 10.09 -0.64 6.71
C MET A 32 10.98 -1.72 6.12
N ALA A 33 10.42 -2.91 5.97
CA ALA A 33 11.08 -3.99 5.25
C ALA A 33 10.08 -4.74 4.37
N ASP A 34 10.57 -5.14 3.21
CA ASP A 34 9.81 -5.94 2.25
C ASP A 34 10.74 -6.90 1.52
N GLY A 35 10.23 -8.09 1.20
CA GLY A 35 10.96 -9.15 0.49
C GLY A 35 10.49 -9.28 -0.94
N TRP A 36 11.44 -9.30 -1.86
CA TRP A 36 11.18 -9.48 -3.29
C TRP A 36 12.04 -10.61 -3.87
N THR A 37 11.48 -11.34 -4.82
CA THR A 37 12.20 -12.39 -5.54
C THR A 37 12.32 -11.99 -7.00
N ASP A 38 13.55 -11.91 -7.49
CA ASP A 38 13.85 -11.52 -8.86
C ASP A 38 13.54 -12.65 -9.87
N GLN A 39 13.70 -12.36 -11.16
CA GLN A 39 13.47 -13.33 -12.25
C GLN A 39 14.42 -14.54 -12.21
N ARG A 40 15.51 -14.47 -11.45
CA ARG A 40 16.50 -15.54 -11.22
C ARG A 40 16.28 -16.31 -9.94
N GLN A 41 15.18 -16.04 -9.25
CA GLN A 41 14.86 -16.62 -7.96
C GLN A 41 15.79 -16.16 -6.81
N HIS A 42 16.53 -15.03 -6.99
CA HIS A 42 17.22 -14.40 -5.88
C HIS A 42 16.18 -13.67 -5.02
N THR A 43 16.21 -13.95 -3.74
CA THR A 43 15.35 -13.27 -2.80
C THR A 43 16.13 -12.17 -2.08
N LEU A 44 15.68 -10.94 -2.24
CA LEU A 44 16.23 -9.76 -1.59
C LEU A 44 15.29 -9.24 -0.53
N ILE A 45 15.81 -8.69 0.55
CA ILE A 45 15.05 -7.99 1.59
C ILE A 45 15.56 -6.56 1.66
N ASN A 46 14.70 -5.60 1.35
CA ASN A 46 15.00 -4.17 1.42
C ASN A 46 14.62 -3.60 2.78
N PHE A 47 15.49 -2.73 3.30
CA PHE A 47 15.26 -1.94 4.50
C PHE A 47 15.28 -0.45 4.18
N LEU A 48 14.17 0.22 4.49
CA LEU A 48 14.02 1.67 4.35
C LEU A 48 13.61 2.29 5.69
N VAL A 49 13.99 3.53 5.91
CA VAL A 49 13.58 4.32 7.08
C VAL A 49 12.79 5.52 6.61
N TYR A 50 11.59 5.68 7.14
CA TYR A 50 10.72 6.82 6.91
C TYR A 50 10.76 7.78 8.11
N CYS A 51 10.82 9.07 7.82
CA CYS A 51 10.52 10.15 8.75
C CYS A 51 9.86 11.32 7.98
N PRO A 52 9.28 12.34 8.63
CA PRO A 52 8.66 13.47 7.93
C PRO A 52 9.58 14.22 6.98
N ALA A 53 10.89 14.19 7.21
CA ALA A 53 11.87 14.81 6.32
C ALA A 53 12.03 14.05 5.00
N GLY A 54 11.77 12.75 4.98
CA GLY A 54 11.85 11.89 3.79
C GLY A 54 12.03 10.42 4.12
N MET A 55 12.13 9.62 3.07
CA MET A 55 12.36 8.20 3.14
C MET A 55 13.77 7.88 2.63
N SER A 56 14.56 7.17 3.41
CA SER A 56 15.92 6.76 3.05
C SER A 56 16.03 5.26 2.89
N PHE A 57 16.69 4.82 1.84
CA PHE A 57 17.09 3.42 1.66
C PHE A 57 18.34 3.14 2.50
N VAL A 58 18.28 2.11 3.34
CA VAL A 58 19.38 1.73 4.26
C VAL A 58 20.25 0.67 3.63
N LYS A 59 19.68 -0.48 3.34
CA LYS A 59 20.37 -1.61 2.70
C LYS A 59 19.40 -2.61 2.08
N SER A 60 19.96 -3.48 1.25
CA SER A 60 19.30 -4.68 0.77
C SER A 60 20.17 -5.89 1.12
N ASP A 61 19.57 -6.91 1.70
CA ASP A 61 20.24 -8.16 2.02
C ASP A 61 19.81 -9.25 1.03
N ASP A 62 20.79 -10.03 0.54
CA ASP A 62 20.51 -11.23 -0.26
C ASP A 62 20.15 -12.38 0.70
N ALA A 63 18.90 -12.80 0.62
CA ALA A 63 18.33 -13.89 1.40
C ALA A 63 18.13 -15.16 0.56
N SER A 64 18.76 -15.28 -0.61
CA SER A 64 18.61 -16.40 -1.55
C SER A 64 19.08 -17.73 -0.94
N ASP A 65 20.21 -17.71 -0.25
CA ASP A 65 20.81 -18.87 0.40
C ASP A 65 20.36 -19.02 1.87
N MET A 66 19.53 -18.10 2.37
CA MET A 66 19.07 -18.12 3.74
C MET A 66 17.75 -18.87 3.85
N ILE A 67 17.68 -19.86 4.74
CA ILE A 67 16.38 -20.35 5.22
C ILE A 67 15.73 -19.18 5.95
N LYS A 68 14.62 -18.67 5.44
CA LYS A 68 13.85 -17.56 6.05
C LYS A 68 13.22 -17.99 7.37
N THR A 69 14.02 -18.41 8.33
CA THR A 69 13.57 -18.68 9.69
C THR A 69 13.24 -17.36 10.37
N VAL A 70 12.41 -17.42 11.37
CA VAL A 70 12.07 -16.28 12.22
C VAL A 70 13.32 -15.65 12.83
N ASP A 71 14.26 -16.50 13.30
CA ASP A 71 15.52 -16.07 13.94
C ASP A 71 16.44 -15.34 12.95
N THR A 72 16.53 -15.82 11.70
CA THR A 72 17.35 -15.17 10.67
C THR A 72 16.80 -13.79 10.34
N LEU A 73 15.47 -13.68 10.14
CA LEU A 73 14.82 -12.40 9.91
C LEU A 73 15.00 -11.45 11.10
N PHE A 74 14.81 -11.96 12.32
CA PHE A 74 15.00 -11.17 13.53
C PHE A 74 16.44 -10.60 13.63
N LYS A 75 17.47 -11.39 13.30
CA LYS A 75 18.86 -10.93 13.29
C LYS A 75 19.08 -9.80 12.29
N LEU A 76 18.53 -9.92 11.06
CA LEU A 76 18.62 -8.86 10.05
C LEU A 76 17.94 -7.58 10.52
N PHE A 77 16.75 -7.69 11.12
CA PHE A 77 16.07 -6.54 11.72
C PHE A 77 16.87 -5.93 12.87
N ALA A 78 17.40 -6.74 13.77
CA ALA A 78 18.18 -6.29 14.93
C ALA A 78 19.40 -5.50 14.49
N GLU A 79 20.13 -5.93 13.46
CA GLU A 79 21.27 -5.23 12.90
C GLU A 79 20.88 -3.82 12.39
N VAL A 80 19.78 -3.72 11.67
CA VAL A 80 19.29 -2.42 11.17
C VAL A 80 18.78 -1.55 12.31
N ILE A 81 18.08 -2.13 13.29
CA ILE A 81 17.57 -1.42 14.48
C ILE A 81 18.74 -0.82 15.27
N GLU A 82 19.80 -1.57 15.49
CA GLU A 82 21.00 -1.07 16.20
C GLU A 82 21.70 0.04 15.40
N TRP A 83 21.76 -0.09 14.06
CA TRP A 83 22.33 0.95 13.21
C TRP A 83 21.50 2.24 13.24
N VAL A 84 20.16 2.18 13.23
CA VAL A 84 19.26 3.36 13.32
C VAL A 84 19.30 3.93 14.74
N GLY A 85 19.46 3.08 15.73
CA GLY A 85 19.28 3.34 17.16
C GLY A 85 17.87 3.01 17.60
N SER A 86 17.72 2.02 18.49
CA SER A 86 16.41 1.49 18.92
C SER A 86 15.49 2.57 19.51
N SER A 87 16.03 3.57 20.20
CA SER A 87 15.28 4.70 20.77
C SER A 87 14.67 5.64 19.71
N ASN A 88 15.21 5.63 18.48
CA ASN A 88 14.70 6.46 17.38
C ASN A 88 13.53 5.79 16.67
N ILE A 89 13.46 4.45 16.67
CA ILE A 89 12.41 3.70 15.98
C ILE A 89 11.16 3.66 16.85
N VAL A 90 10.04 4.06 16.29
CA VAL A 90 8.70 3.95 16.89
C VAL A 90 7.96 2.76 16.30
N HIS A 91 8.09 2.54 15.01
CA HIS A 91 7.28 1.60 14.28
C HIS A 91 8.11 0.78 13.30
N VAL A 92 7.82 -0.53 13.21
CA VAL A 92 8.34 -1.44 12.19
C VAL A 92 7.18 -1.94 11.36
N ILE A 93 7.29 -1.84 10.03
CA ILE A 93 6.25 -2.28 9.09
C ILE A 93 6.83 -3.32 8.14
N THR A 94 6.10 -4.42 7.98
CA THR A 94 6.40 -5.46 7.00
C THR A 94 5.12 -5.92 6.29
N ASP A 95 5.24 -6.86 5.37
CA ASP A 95 4.08 -7.61 4.90
C ASP A 95 3.48 -8.49 6.01
N ASN A 96 2.44 -9.27 5.69
CA ASN A 96 1.73 -10.14 6.63
C ASN A 96 2.16 -11.62 6.57
N ALA A 97 3.30 -11.94 5.97
CA ALA A 97 3.80 -13.31 5.95
C ALA A 97 4.11 -13.81 7.38
N ALA A 98 3.83 -15.08 7.64
CA ALA A 98 3.88 -15.62 9.00
C ALA A 98 5.24 -15.48 9.70
N ASN A 99 6.32 -15.55 8.93
CA ASN A 99 7.68 -15.35 9.42
C ASN A 99 7.95 -13.89 9.83
N TYR A 100 7.45 -12.89 9.08
CA TYR A 100 7.54 -11.48 9.46
C TYR A 100 6.67 -11.15 10.69
N VAL A 101 5.47 -11.72 10.77
CA VAL A 101 4.61 -11.59 11.96
C VAL A 101 5.31 -12.11 13.22
N SER A 102 5.98 -13.26 13.11
CA SER A 102 6.72 -13.86 14.23
C SER A 102 8.00 -13.07 14.56
N ALA A 103 8.74 -12.60 13.55
CA ALA A 103 9.89 -11.73 13.76
C ALA A 103 9.48 -10.40 14.43
N GLY A 104 8.32 -9.84 14.05
CA GLY A 104 7.75 -8.63 14.67
C GLY A 104 7.48 -8.79 16.16
N LYS A 105 7.05 -9.98 16.61
CA LYS A 105 6.88 -10.29 18.03
C LYS A 105 8.23 -10.30 18.77
N LEU A 106 9.24 -10.95 18.20
CA LEU A 106 10.59 -10.97 18.78
C LEU A 106 11.22 -9.59 18.84
N ILE A 107 10.95 -8.72 17.84
CA ILE A 107 11.39 -7.33 17.87
C ILE A 107 10.76 -6.60 19.06
N HIS A 108 9.46 -6.73 19.27
CA HIS A 108 8.78 -6.08 20.39
C HIS A 108 9.22 -6.63 21.75
N GLU A 109 9.49 -7.92 21.86
CA GLU A 109 10.02 -8.55 23.07
C GLU A 109 11.41 -8.02 23.44
N LYS A 110 12.30 -7.84 22.45
CA LYS A 110 13.65 -7.30 22.69
C LYS A 110 13.66 -5.77 22.84
N TYR A 111 12.81 -5.08 22.09
CA TYR A 111 12.72 -3.62 22.05
C TYR A 111 11.27 -3.17 22.32
N PRO A 112 10.86 -3.07 23.61
CA PRO A 112 9.46 -2.79 23.97
C PRO A 112 8.91 -1.45 23.44
N ASN A 113 9.80 -0.50 23.11
CA ASN A 113 9.45 0.78 22.52
C ASN A 113 9.15 0.71 21.01
N ILE A 114 9.43 -0.42 20.36
CA ILE A 114 9.22 -0.59 18.92
C ILE A 114 7.94 -1.38 18.70
N PHE A 115 6.98 -0.77 18.02
CA PHE A 115 5.74 -1.43 17.63
C PHE A 115 5.90 -2.05 16.25
N TRP A 116 5.28 -3.19 16.07
CA TRP A 116 5.20 -3.83 14.77
C TRP A 116 3.76 -3.85 14.26
N SER A 117 3.57 -3.58 12.96
CA SER A 117 2.32 -3.83 12.26
C SER A 117 2.54 -4.31 10.83
N THR A 118 1.50 -4.89 10.26
CA THR A 118 1.48 -5.21 8.84
C THR A 118 1.28 -3.94 8.01
N CYS A 119 1.81 -3.94 6.79
CA CYS A 119 1.63 -2.88 5.81
C CYS A 119 0.15 -2.62 5.53
N ALA A 120 -0.31 -1.39 5.73
CA ALA A 120 -1.70 -1.02 5.51
C ALA A 120 -2.09 -1.12 4.03
N ALA A 121 -1.23 -0.71 3.11
CA ALA A 121 -1.49 -0.83 1.67
C ALA A 121 -1.67 -2.30 1.27
N HIS A 122 -0.82 -3.20 1.78
CA HIS A 122 -0.97 -4.64 1.56
C HIS A 122 -2.32 -5.17 2.10
N CYS A 123 -2.70 -4.76 3.31
CA CYS A 123 -3.98 -5.18 3.91
C CYS A 123 -5.20 -4.65 3.15
N ILE A 124 -5.15 -3.43 2.63
CA ILE A 124 -6.21 -2.87 1.79
C ILE A 124 -6.28 -3.64 0.46
N ASN A 125 -5.15 -4.00 -0.13
CA ASN A 125 -5.11 -4.86 -1.31
C ASN A 125 -5.73 -6.25 -1.04
N LEU A 126 -5.55 -6.83 0.16
CA LEU A 126 -6.22 -8.08 0.55
C LEU A 126 -7.74 -7.89 0.67
N ILE A 127 -8.22 -6.76 1.22
CA ILE A 127 -9.65 -6.43 1.25
C ILE A 127 -10.20 -6.36 -0.18
N LEU A 128 -9.51 -5.68 -1.08
CA LEU A 128 -9.92 -5.58 -2.49
C LEU A 128 -9.90 -6.94 -3.19
N LYS A 129 -8.92 -7.81 -2.89
CA LYS A 129 -8.87 -9.19 -3.37
C LYS A 129 -10.10 -9.98 -2.96
N ASP A 130 -10.42 -9.94 -1.66
CA ASP A 130 -11.56 -10.69 -1.13
C ASP A 130 -12.87 -10.18 -1.71
N ILE A 131 -13.03 -8.87 -1.91
CA ILE A 131 -14.17 -8.28 -2.61
C ILE A 131 -14.23 -8.74 -4.07
N ALA A 132 -13.11 -8.74 -4.78
CA ALA A 132 -13.03 -9.21 -6.17
C ALA A 132 -13.37 -10.71 -6.32
N SER A 133 -13.19 -11.49 -5.26
CA SER A 133 -13.50 -12.92 -5.23
C SER A 133 -14.97 -13.23 -4.98
N ILE A 134 -15.81 -12.22 -4.68
CA ILE A 134 -17.26 -12.40 -4.56
C ILE A 134 -17.81 -12.79 -5.93
N PRO A 135 -18.64 -13.86 -6.07
CA PRO A 135 -19.01 -14.45 -7.36
C PRO A 135 -19.48 -13.44 -8.41
N HIS A 136 -20.42 -12.55 -8.10
CA HIS A 136 -20.94 -11.59 -9.07
C HIS A 136 -19.89 -10.56 -9.52
N ILE A 137 -18.90 -10.22 -8.68
CA ILE A 137 -17.79 -9.31 -9.02
C ILE A 137 -16.74 -10.06 -9.85
N SER A 138 -16.46 -11.31 -9.50
CA SER A 138 -15.56 -12.18 -10.28
C SER A 138 -16.08 -12.41 -11.69
N ASP A 139 -17.38 -12.68 -11.85
CA ASP A 139 -18.04 -12.83 -13.16
C ASP A 139 -17.96 -11.54 -13.98
N LEU A 140 -18.20 -10.39 -13.34
CA LEU A 140 -18.08 -9.08 -13.97
C LEU A 140 -16.64 -8.83 -14.46
N ALA A 141 -15.64 -9.11 -13.62
CA ALA A 141 -14.23 -8.98 -13.98
C ALA A 141 -13.84 -9.92 -15.14
N SER A 142 -14.39 -11.14 -15.16
CA SER A 142 -14.20 -12.08 -16.28
C SER A 142 -14.78 -11.54 -17.59
N CYS A 143 -15.98 -10.98 -17.58
CA CYS A 143 -16.59 -10.34 -18.75
C CYS A 143 -15.74 -9.15 -19.24
N ALA A 144 -15.28 -8.30 -18.34
CA ALA A 144 -14.40 -7.19 -18.63
C ALA A 144 -13.06 -7.63 -19.25
N SER A 145 -12.46 -8.69 -18.71
CA SER A 145 -11.23 -9.29 -19.23
C SER A 145 -11.42 -9.83 -20.66
N LYS A 146 -12.49 -10.61 -20.91
CA LYS A 146 -12.81 -11.15 -22.25
C LYS A 146 -12.93 -10.04 -23.29
N MET A 147 -13.60 -8.94 -22.94
CA MET A 147 -13.74 -7.78 -23.81
C MET A 147 -12.40 -7.09 -24.06
N THR A 148 -11.61 -6.85 -23.04
CA THR A 148 -10.30 -6.20 -23.16
C THR A 148 -9.35 -7.05 -24.00
N VAL A 149 -9.25 -8.35 -23.71
CA VAL A 149 -8.42 -9.29 -24.48
C VAL A 149 -8.86 -9.33 -25.95
N PHE A 150 -10.16 -9.36 -26.23
CA PHE A 150 -10.66 -9.35 -27.61
C PHE A 150 -10.25 -8.07 -28.35
N VAL A 151 -10.44 -6.90 -27.76
CA VAL A 151 -10.09 -5.62 -28.39
C VAL A 151 -8.59 -5.52 -28.66
N TYR A 152 -7.76 -5.87 -27.68
CA TYR A 152 -6.30 -5.71 -27.78
C TYR A 152 -5.63 -6.78 -28.65
N ASN A 153 -6.20 -7.96 -28.78
CA ASN A 153 -5.70 -8.99 -29.70
C ASN A 153 -6.08 -8.73 -31.17
N HIS A 154 -6.96 -7.78 -31.44
CA HIS A 154 -7.39 -7.47 -32.81
C HIS A 154 -7.06 -6.01 -33.15
N MET A 155 -5.84 -5.78 -33.66
CA MET A 155 -5.31 -4.46 -34.02
C MET A 155 -6.26 -3.64 -34.90
N ILE A 156 -7.10 -4.30 -35.73
CA ILE A 156 -8.06 -3.61 -36.58
C ILE A 156 -9.11 -2.84 -35.75
N PHE A 157 -9.63 -3.44 -34.70
CA PHE A 157 -10.61 -2.78 -33.80
C PHE A 157 -9.94 -1.78 -32.87
N LEU A 158 -8.75 -2.11 -32.36
CA LEU A 158 -7.97 -1.20 -31.52
C LEU A 158 -7.58 0.06 -32.33
N SER A 159 -7.15 -0.09 -33.59
CA SER A 159 -6.84 1.04 -34.46
C SER A 159 -8.07 1.91 -34.73
N TRP A 160 -9.26 1.32 -34.87
CA TRP A 160 -10.51 2.05 -35.02
C TRP A 160 -10.83 2.86 -33.76
N LEU A 161 -10.65 2.31 -32.56
CA LEU A 161 -10.83 2.99 -31.27
C LEU A 161 -9.82 4.13 -31.09
N ARG A 162 -8.54 3.90 -31.37
CA ARG A 162 -7.46 4.89 -31.26
C ARG A 162 -7.65 6.13 -32.15
N LYS A 163 -8.44 6.03 -33.19
CA LYS A 163 -8.81 7.18 -34.04
C LYS A 163 -9.92 8.04 -33.45
N ARG A 164 -10.55 7.61 -32.37
CA ARG A 164 -11.63 8.39 -31.73
C ARG A 164 -11.04 9.50 -30.88
N LYS A 165 -11.72 10.65 -30.90
CA LYS A 165 -11.39 11.77 -30.02
C LYS A 165 -11.53 11.30 -28.56
N ASP A 166 -10.60 11.70 -27.72
CA ASP A 166 -10.57 11.41 -26.28
C ASP A 166 -10.40 9.93 -25.91
N TRP A 167 -10.03 9.06 -26.89
CA TRP A 167 -9.66 7.68 -26.57
C TRP A 167 -8.37 7.63 -25.78
N LYS A 168 -8.40 6.90 -24.69
CA LYS A 168 -7.22 6.50 -23.91
C LYS A 168 -7.11 4.98 -23.90
N GLU A 169 -5.92 4.45 -23.68
CA GLU A 169 -5.76 3.00 -23.57
C GLU A 169 -6.50 2.49 -22.32
N ILE A 170 -7.19 1.35 -22.45
CA ILE A 170 -7.85 0.71 -21.31
C ILE A 170 -6.76 0.18 -20.37
N VAL A 171 -6.81 0.58 -19.11
CA VAL A 171 -5.89 0.08 -18.09
C VAL A 171 -6.09 -1.42 -17.92
N ARG A 172 -5.02 -2.20 -18.05
CA ARG A 172 -5.06 -3.65 -17.88
C ARG A 172 -4.71 -4.06 -16.45
N PRO A 173 -5.33 -5.15 -15.94
CA PRO A 173 -5.04 -5.60 -14.57
C PRO A 173 -3.58 -6.04 -14.45
N GLY A 174 -2.90 -5.60 -13.39
CA GLY A 174 -1.59 -6.10 -13.00
C GLY A 174 -1.71 -7.40 -12.19
N VAL A 175 -0.70 -8.25 -12.27
CA VAL A 175 -0.73 -9.58 -11.63
C VAL A 175 -0.69 -9.50 -10.10
N THR A 176 -0.03 -8.49 -9.54
CA THR A 176 0.25 -8.38 -8.10
C THR A 176 -0.61 -7.36 -7.35
N ARG A 177 -1.31 -6.47 -8.06
CA ARG A 177 -2.10 -5.38 -7.44
C ARG A 177 -3.59 -5.59 -7.69
N PHE A 178 -4.32 -6.13 -6.72
CA PHE A 178 -5.77 -6.41 -6.85
C PHE A 178 -6.62 -5.17 -7.09
N ALA A 179 -6.17 -4.00 -6.66
CA ALA A 179 -6.79 -2.72 -7.00
C ALA A 179 -6.95 -2.52 -8.51
N THR A 180 -6.02 -3.07 -9.32
CA THR A 180 -6.02 -2.89 -10.79
C THR A 180 -7.23 -3.50 -11.48
N VAL A 181 -7.87 -4.54 -10.93
CA VAL A 181 -9.13 -5.10 -11.44
C VAL A 181 -10.22 -4.01 -11.47
N PHE A 182 -10.36 -3.26 -10.38
CA PHE A 182 -11.36 -2.20 -10.25
C PHE A 182 -11.01 -0.96 -11.08
N ILE A 183 -9.72 -0.66 -11.20
CA ILE A 183 -9.22 0.40 -12.07
C ILE A 183 -9.52 0.04 -13.54
N THR A 184 -9.36 -1.22 -13.92
CA THR A 184 -9.74 -1.72 -15.25
C THR A 184 -11.26 -1.58 -15.48
N LEU A 185 -12.10 -1.98 -14.52
CA LEU A 185 -13.56 -1.81 -14.61
C LEU A 185 -13.95 -0.34 -14.81
N LYS A 186 -13.31 0.58 -14.08
CA LYS A 186 -13.51 2.02 -14.24
C LYS A 186 -13.06 2.50 -15.62
N SER A 187 -11.87 2.10 -16.05
CA SER A 187 -11.35 2.45 -17.37
C SER A 187 -12.27 1.97 -18.48
N ILE A 188 -12.78 0.73 -18.38
CA ILE A 188 -13.76 0.18 -19.33
C ILE A 188 -15.05 1.01 -19.30
N TYR A 189 -15.57 1.34 -18.12
CA TYR A 189 -16.79 2.12 -17.98
C TYR A 189 -16.65 3.53 -18.61
N ASP A 190 -15.51 4.17 -18.47
CA ASP A 190 -15.22 5.47 -19.09
C ASP A 190 -15.21 5.41 -20.62
N HIS A 191 -14.94 4.23 -21.18
CA HIS A 191 -14.95 3.99 -22.63
C HIS A 191 -16.26 3.36 -23.15
N LYS A 192 -17.32 3.33 -22.31
CA LYS A 192 -18.63 2.74 -22.65
C LYS A 192 -19.13 3.18 -24.02
N GLU A 193 -19.19 4.48 -24.26
CA GLU A 193 -19.72 5.03 -25.52
C GLU A 193 -18.89 4.61 -26.74
N HIS A 194 -17.56 4.63 -26.62
CA HIS A 194 -16.67 4.21 -27.71
C HIS A 194 -16.82 2.71 -28.03
N LEU A 195 -16.94 1.87 -27.00
CA LEU A 195 -17.09 0.43 -27.15
C LEU A 195 -18.47 0.08 -27.73
N GLN A 196 -19.53 0.73 -27.26
CA GLN A 196 -20.88 0.57 -27.81
C GLN A 196 -20.95 1.03 -29.27
N THR A 197 -20.33 2.17 -29.59
CA THR A 197 -20.25 2.66 -30.96
C THR A 197 -19.50 1.68 -31.87
N LEU A 198 -18.39 1.09 -31.38
CA LEU A 198 -17.64 0.10 -32.17
C LEU A 198 -18.52 -1.07 -32.61
N VAL A 199 -19.26 -1.70 -31.68
CA VAL A 199 -19.98 -2.94 -31.97
C VAL A 199 -21.22 -2.75 -32.86
N VAL A 200 -21.72 -1.52 -32.98
CA VAL A 200 -22.84 -1.18 -33.89
C VAL A 200 -22.35 -0.58 -35.21
N ASP A 201 -21.06 -0.25 -35.34
CA ASP A 201 -20.51 0.31 -36.58
C ASP A 201 -20.44 -0.76 -37.71
N LYS A 202 -20.71 -0.33 -38.95
CA LYS A 202 -20.63 -1.18 -40.14
C LYS A 202 -19.26 -1.85 -40.28
N TYR A 203 -18.21 -1.15 -39.90
CA TYR A 203 -16.83 -1.67 -39.92
C TYR A 203 -16.66 -2.93 -39.07
N PHE A 204 -17.21 -2.93 -37.86
CA PHE A 204 -17.21 -4.11 -36.99
C PHE A 204 -18.16 -5.19 -37.51
N ILE A 205 -19.42 -4.85 -37.81
CA ILE A 205 -20.47 -5.81 -38.19
C ILE A 205 -20.10 -6.59 -39.46
N SER A 206 -19.47 -5.95 -40.44
CA SER A 206 -19.05 -6.60 -41.70
C SER A 206 -17.83 -7.51 -41.55
N HIS A 207 -17.04 -7.32 -40.50
CA HIS A 207 -15.78 -8.04 -40.33
C HIS A 207 -15.98 -9.50 -39.88
N LYS A 208 -15.16 -10.43 -40.38
CA LYS A 208 -15.26 -11.87 -40.02
C LYS A 208 -15.10 -12.13 -38.51
N LEU A 209 -14.29 -11.34 -37.82
CA LEU A 209 -14.04 -11.49 -36.38
C LEU A 209 -15.29 -11.19 -35.53
N SER A 210 -16.16 -10.28 -35.94
CA SER A 210 -17.42 -10.01 -35.21
C SER A 210 -18.38 -11.21 -35.24
N LYS A 211 -18.27 -12.05 -36.30
CA LYS A 211 -19.10 -13.24 -36.47
C LYS A 211 -18.55 -14.46 -35.72
N SER A 212 -17.32 -14.39 -35.19
CA SER A 212 -16.72 -15.45 -34.37
C SER A 212 -17.46 -15.61 -33.05
N VAL A 213 -17.27 -16.75 -32.37
CA VAL A 213 -17.85 -16.99 -31.04
C VAL A 213 -17.48 -15.88 -30.07
N ASN A 214 -16.19 -15.51 -30.02
CA ASN A 214 -15.69 -14.45 -29.16
C ASN A 214 -16.24 -13.07 -29.54
N GLY A 215 -16.34 -12.76 -30.84
CA GLY A 215 -16.90 -11.51 -31.33
C GLY A 215 -18.37 -11.33 -30.93
N LYS A 216 -19.18 -12.38 -31.08
CA LYS A 216 -20.60 -12.39 -30.68
C LYS A 216 -20.73 -12.24 -29.14
N MET A 217 -19.91 -12.97 -28.39
CA MET A 217 -19.90 -12.89 -26.93
C MET A 217 -19.53 -11.48 -26.46
N VAL A 218 -18.48 -10.86 -27.01
CA VAL A 218 -18.06 -9.50 -26.65
C VAL A 218 -19.12 -8.47 -27.03
N SER A 219 -19.75 -8.61 -28.21
CA SER A 219 -20.86 -7.73 -28.58
C SER A 219 -22.04 -7.85 -27.61
N SER A 220 -22.39 -9.06 -27.16
CA SER A 220 -23.46 -9.23 -26.17
C SER A 220 -23.13 -8.59 -24.83
N ILE A 221 -21.87 -8.67 -24.36
CA ILE A 221 -21.42 -8.01 -23.12
C ILE A 221 -21.51 -6.48 -23.26
N ILE A 222 -21.00 -5.93 -24.37
CA ILE A 222 -20.97 -4.47 -24.59
C ILE A 222 -22.39 -3.88 -24.72
N LEU A 223 -23.33 -4.63 -25.26
CA LEU A 223 -24.72 -4.19 -25.43
C LEU A 223 -25.60 -4.48 -24.21
N ASP A 224 -25.11 -5.23 -23.22
CA ASP A 224 -25.83 -5.51 -21.98
C ASP A 224 -25.80 -4.32 -21.03
N SER A 225 -26.96 -3.69 -20.80
CA SER A 225 -27.09 -2.58 -19.83
C SER A 225 -26.72 -2.99 -18.41
N LYS A 226 -27.07 -4.25 -18.03
CA LYS A 226 -26.77 -4.77 -16.70
C LYS A 226 -25.25 -4.83 -16.43
N PHE A 227 -24.45 -5.20 -17.43
CA PHE A 227 -22.99 -5.18 -17.30
C PHE A 227 -22.47 -3.79 -16.91
N TRP A 228 -22.96 -2.75 -17.55
CA TRP A 228 -22.54 -1.37 -17.25
C TRP A 228 -23.01 -0.86 -15.89
N ASP A 229 -24.23 -1.22 -15.49
CA ASP A 229 -24.77 -0.87 -14.16
C ASP A 229 -23.99 -1.60 -13.05
N ASP A 230 -23.65 -2.86 -13.26
CA ASP A 230 -22.80 -3.62 -12.33
C ASP A 230 -21.37 -3.06 -12.28
N CYS A 231 -20.79 -2.61 -13.41
CA CYS A 231 -19.50 -1.94 -13.45
C CYS A 231 -19.48 -0.67 -12.57
N ILE A 232 -20.41 0.25 -12.81
CA ILE A 232 -20.41 1.51 -12.04
C ILE A 232 -20.71 1.27 -10.56
N THR A 233 -21.61 0.35 -10.24
CA THR A 233 -21.93 -0.02 -8.86
C THR A 233 -20.70 -0.57 -8.14
N THR A 234 -19.96 -1.48 -8.80
CA THR A 234 -18.72 -2.06 -8.25
C THR A 234 -17.64 -1.00 -8.06
N VAL A 235 -17.48 -0.11 -9.04
CA VAL A 235 -16.52 1.00 -8.97
C VAL A 235 -16.84 1.94 -7.79
N MET A 236 -18.12 2.30 -7.62
CA MET A 236 -18.55 3.14 -6.50
C MET A 236 -18.36 2.45 -5.13
N LEU A 237 -18.62 1.14 -5.07
CA LEU A 237 -18.41 0.33 -3.87
C LEU A 237 -16.97 0.38 -3.36
N VAL A 238 -16.00 0.22 -4.25
CA VAL A 238 -14.58 0.16 -3.88
C VAL A 238 -13.90 1.52 -3.86
N GLY A 239 -14.53 2.55 -4.37
CA GLY A 239 -13.99 3.91 -4.45
C GLY A 239 -13.35 4.39 -3.15
N PRO A 240 -14.05 4.32 -2.00
CA PRO A 240 -13.48 4.72 -0.70
C PRO A 240 -12.23 3.92 -0.31
N LEU A 241 -12.17 2.62 -0.66
CA LEU A 241 -11.01 1.77 -0.38
C LEU A 241 -9.82 2.09 -1.28
N ILE A 242 -10.06 2.40 -2.56
CA ILE A 242 -9.00 2.83 -3.48
C ILE A 242 -8.43 4.19 -3.05
N LYS A 243 -9.27 5.12 -2.60
CA LYS A 243 -8.80 6.39 -2.05
C LYS A 243 -7.96 6.18 -0.79
N LEU A 244 -8.41 5.32 0.13
CA LEU A 244 -7.64 4.97 1.31
C LEU A 244 -6.29 4.35 0.92
N LEU A 245 -6.28 3.44 -0.05
CA LEU A 245 -5.04 2.84 -0.56
C LEU A 245 -4.07 3.92 -1.05
N LYS A 246 -4.52 4.88 -1.85
CA LYS A 246 -3.68 5.98 -2.33
C LYS A 246 -3.12 6.85 -1.21
N LEU A 247 -3.94 7.13 -0.18
CA LEU A 247 -3.49 7.92 0.97
C LEU A 247 -2.39 7.24 1.77
N VAL A 248 -2.46 5.92 1.95
CA VAL A 248 -1.46 5.17 2.71
C VAL A 248 -0.26 4.77 1.87
N ASP A 249 -0.43 4.73 0.56
CA ASP A 249 0.63 4.44 -0.41
C ASP A 249 1.52 5.68 -0.68
N ALA A 250 1.05 6.87 -0.34
CA ALA A 250 1.81 8.10 -0.51
C ALA A 250 3.00 8.18 0.46
N ASP A 251 4.22 8.35 -0.08
CA ASP A 251 5.46 8.42 0.72
C ASP A 251 5.68 9.75 1.42
N GLU A 252 4.94 10.76 1.03
CA GLU A 252 5.26 12.14 1.40
C GLU A 252 4.68 12.56 2.75
N LYS A 253 3.61 11.89 3.21
CA LYS A 253 2.86 12.30 4.39
C LYS A 253 2.74 11.16 5.40
N PRO A 254 2.82 11.47 6.71
CA PRO A 254 2.56 10.47 7.73
C PRO A 254 1.11 9.99 7.63
N SER A 255 0.92 8.68 7.64
CA SER A 255 -0.42 8.08 7.44
C SER A 255 -0.97 7.34 8.67
N LEU A 256 -0.18 7.18 9.74
CA LEU A 256 -0.60 6.42 10.91
C LEU A 256 -1.87 6.99 11.55
N GLY A 257 -1.92 8.31 11.77
CA GLY A 257 -3.03 8.98 12.45
C GLY A 257 -4.33 9.07 11.65
N ILE A 258 -4.34 8.69 10.36
CA ILE A 258 -5.54 8.76 9.51
C ILE A 258 -6.20 7.41 9.28
N MET A 259 -5.52 6.31 9.60
CA MET A 259 -5.96 4.95 9.26
C MET A 259 -7.31 4.57 9.87
N TYR A 260 -7.48 4.84 11.17
CA TYR A 260 -8.69 4.45 11.90
C TYR A 260 -9.92 5.19 11.36
N GLU A 261 -9.83 6.50 11.17
CA GLU A 261 -10.92 7.33 10.64
C GLU A 261 -11.30 6.93 9.21
N ASN A 262 -10.32 6.77 8.33
CA ASN A 262 -10.59 6.44 6.93
C ASN A 262 -11.25 5.07 6.76
N ARG A 263 -10.92 4.11 7.63
CA ARG A 263 -11.65 2.83 7.68
C ARG A 263 -13.11 3.05 8.07
N GLN A 264 -13.40 3.93 9.06
CA GLN A 264 -14.77 4.22 9.47
C GLN A 264 -15.54 4.91 8.34
N ARG A 265 -14.93 5.90 7.67
CA ARG A 265 -15.53 6.58 6.51
C ARG A 265 -15.81 5.62 5.37
N ALA A 266 -14.87 4.73 5.03
CA ALA A 266 -15.09 3.71 4.01
C ALA A 266 -16.28 2.79 4.37
N LYS A 267 -16.39 2.37 5.64
CA LYS A 267 -17.53 1.57 6.12
C LYS A 267 -18.84 2.32 5.97
N ILE A 268 -18.88 3.60 6.35
CA ILE A 268 -20.07 4.46 6.24
C ILE A 268 -20.44 4.66 4.77
N ALA A 269 -19.51 4.99 3.90
CA ALA A 269 -19.74 5.18 2.48
C ALA A 269 -20.35 3.94 1.82
N ILE A 270 -19.83 2.74 2.14
CA ILE A 270 -20.41 1.48 1.67
C ILE A 270 -21.85 1.30 2.17
N LYS A 271 -22.12 1.55 3.45
CA LYS A 271 -23.48 1.44 4.00
C LYS A 271 -24.45 2.41 3.31
N THR A 272 -24.04 3.66 3.15
CA THR A 272 -24.86 4.73 2.52
C THR A 272 -25.17 4.40 1.07
N MET A 273 -24.20 3.89 0.31
CA MET A 273 -24.38 3.47 -1.09
C MET A 273 -25.53 2.45 -1.22
N PHE A 274 -25.61 1.52 -0.29
CA PHE A 274 -26.70 0.53 -0.24
C PHE A 274 -27.94 1.02 0.53
N ARG A 275 -28.08 2.33 0.76
CA ARG A 275 -29.21 2.95 1.50
C ARG A 275 -29.44 2.27 2.86
N ASN A 276 -28.35 1.90 3.54
CA ASN A 276 -28.33 1.21 4.83
C ASN A 276 -29.09 -0.14 4.85
N ARG A 277 -29.30 -0.80 3.70
CA ARG A 277 -29.90 -2.14 3.64
C ARG A 277 -28.86 -3.17 4.10
N LYS A 278 -29.04 -3.71 5.31
CA LYS A 278 -28.05 -4.60 5.98
C LYS A 278 -27.66 -5.81 5.11
N SER A 279 -28.62 -6.50 4.50
CA SER A 279 -28.34 -7.66 3.63
C SER A 279 -27.45 -7.32 2.44
N ALA A 280 -27.55 -6.11 1.88
CA ALA A 280 -26.82 -5.69 0.72
C ALA A 280 -25.37 -5.28 1.02
N TYR A 281 -25.11 -4.57 2.15
CA TYR A 281 -23.77 -4.10 2.47
C TYR A 281 -22.95 -5.07 3.34
N THR A 282 -23.61 -5.99 4.07
CA THR A 282 -22.90 -6.89 5.02
C THR A 282 -21.80 -7.70 4.39
N PRO A 283 -21.93 -8.29 3.19
CA PRO A 283 -20.85 -9.05 2.58
C PRO A 283 -19.54 -8.25 2.51
N TYR A 284 -19.61 -6.99 2.11
CA TYR A 284 -18.44 -6.11 1.95
C TYR A 284 -17.89 -5.59 3.27
N THR A 285 -18.79 -5.15 4.16
CA THR A 285 -18.35 -4.63 5.47
C THR A 285 -17.83 -5.72 6.40
N SER A 286 -18.24 -6.98 6.22
CA SER A 286 -17.69 -8.14 6.94
C SER A 286 -16.24 -8.42 6.51
N ILE A 287 -15.94 -8.37 5.21
CA ILE A 287 -14.57 -8.48 4.70
C ILE A 287 -13.70 -7.37 5.28
N LEU A 288 -14.19 -6.12 5.20
CA LEU A 288 -13.47 -4.97 5.76
C LEU A 288 -13.18 -5.16 7.26
N LYS A 289 -14.17 -5.60 8.04
CA LYS A 289 -14.01 -5.86 9.48
C LYS A 289 -13.00 -6.98 9.74
N MET A 290 -13.14 -8.10 9.07
CA MET A 290 -12.28 -9.29 9.25
C MET A 290 -10.81 -8.96 9.00
N GLN A 291 -10.51 -8.35 7.85
CA GLN A 291 -9.12 -8.00 7.51
C GLN A 291 -8.55 -6.92 8.44
N TRP A 292 -9.38 -5.94 8.82
CA TRP A 292 -8.98 -4.92 9.78
C TRP A 292 -8.65 -5.51 11.15
N ASP A 293 -9.56 -6.31 11.72
CA ASP A 293 -9.40 -6.87 13.07
C ASP A 293 -8.18 -7.80 13.11
N LYS A 294 -7.89 -8.51 12.03
CA LYS A 294 -6.75 -9.42 11.92
C LYS A 294 -5.41 -8.70 11.81
N HIS A 295 -5.34 -7.64 10.99
CA HIS A 295 -4.06 -7.08 10.55
C HIS A 295 -3.78 -5.64 11.04
N LEU A 296 -4.78 -4.77 11.11
CA LEU A 296 -4.60 -3.33 11.30
C LEU A 296 -5.12 -2.80 12.64
N LYS A 297 -5.84 -3.61 13.41
CA LYS A 297 -6.30 -3.22 14.74
C LYS A 297 -5.12 -3.29 15.72
N ARG A 298 -4.39 -2.19 15.86
CA ARG A 298 -3.24 -2.02 16.77
C ARG A 298 -3.45 -0.75 17.60
N ASP A 299 -3.01 -0.78 18.87
CA ASP A 299 -3.16 0.35 19.79
C ASP A 299 -2.47 1.61 19.27
N LEU A 300 -1.34 1.43 18.58
CA LEU A 300 -0.61 2.53 17.93
C LEU A 300 -1.49 3.32 16.93
N HIS A 301 -2.26 2.63 16.08
CA HIS A 301 -3.16 3.30 15.12
C HIS A 301 -4.31 4.02 15.81
N VAL A 302 -4.82 3.42 16.88
CA VAL A 302 -5.95 3.99 17.65
C VAL A 302 -5.50 5.21 18.44
N ALA A 303 -4.33 5.15 19.08
CA ALA A 303 -3.74 6.27 19.81
C ALA A 303 -3.39 7.44 18.88
N ALA A 304 -2.80 7.14 17.71
CA ALA A 304 -2.52 8.17 16.71
C ALA A 304 -3.80 8.84 16.19
N TYR A 305 -4.90 8.09 16.04
CA TYR A 305 -6.21 8.66 15.72
C TYR A 305 -6.71 9.61 16.80
N PHE A 306 -6.63 9.21 18.08
CA PHE A 306 -7.04 10.05 19.22
C PHE A 306 -6.24 11.35 19.28
N LEU A 307 -4.94 11.29 19.06
CA LEU A 307 -4.03 12.45 19.11
C LEU A 307 -4.11 13.33 17.86
N ASN A 308 -4.81 12.88 16.81
CA ASN A 308 -5.01 13.68 15.61
C ASN A 308 -6.17 14.66 15.80
N LEU A 309 -5.83 15.94 15.88
CA LEU A 309 -6.77 17.02 16.18
C LEU A 309 -7.87 17.21 15.15
N ASP A 310 -7.58 16.94 13.88
CA ASP A 310 -8.57 17.02 12.81
C ASP A 310 -9.77 16.10 13.10
N PHE A 311 -9.52 14.99 13.77
CA PHE A 311 -10.55 14.03 14.14
C PHE A 311 -11.07 14.26 15.54
N PHE A 312 -10.18 14.39 16.52
CA PHE A 312 -10.56 14.53 17.92
C PHE A 312 -11.43 15.76 18.19
N TYR A 313 -11.12 16.90 17.54
CA TYR A 313 -11.90 18.13 17.69
C TYR A 313 -13.04 18.27 16.68
N SER A 314 -13.26 17.25 15.81
CA SER A 314 -14.39 17.24 14.91
C SER A 314 -15.72 17.00 15.65
N GLU A 315 -16.82 17.55 15.14
CA GLU A 315 -18.16 17.35 15.71
C GLU A 315 -18.64 15.89 15.70
N GLY A 316 -18.08 15.08 14.80
CA GLY A 316 -18.40 13.66 14.66
C GLY A 316 -17.57 12.72 15.53
N PHE A 317 -16.59 13.24 16.32
CA PHE A 317 -15.76 12.39 17.16
C PHE A 317 -16.55 11.83 18.33
N VAL A 318 -16.54 10.50 18.46
CA VAL A 318 -17.11 9.78 19.61
C VAL A 318 -15.98 9.04 20.32
N GLU A 319 -15.71 9.45 21.55
CA GLU A 319 -14.74 8.75 22.37
C GLU A 319 -15.31 7.41 22.85
N LYS A 320 -14.80 6.34 22.31
CA LYS A 320 -15.15 4.97 22.72
C LYS A 320 -14.15 4.47 23.75
N ALA A 321 -14.60 3.64 24.68
CA ALA A 321 -13.76 3.07 25.75
C ALA A 321 -12.51 2.35 25.22
N ASN A 322 -12.61 1.69 24.06
CA ASN A 322 -11.46 1.03 23.44
C ASN A 322 -10.41 2.01 22.90
N ILE A 323 -10.81 3.22 22.48
CA ILE A 323 -9.88 4.25 21.99
C ILE A 323 -9.04 4.78 23.15
N LEU A 324 -9.71 5.10 24.26
CA LEU A 324 -9.00 5.57 25.46
C LEU A 324 -8.08 4.49 26.03
N ARG A 325 -8.56 3.23 26.09
CA ARG A 325 -7.74 2.11 26.57
C ARG A 325 -6.45 1.98 25.76
N SER A 326 -6.53 1.93 24.42
CA SER A 326 -5.34 1.85 23.58
C SER A 326 -4.32 2.97 23.83
N LEU A 327 -4.79 4.17 24.16
CA LEU A 327 -3.90 5.28 24.50
C LEU A 327 -3.25 5.08 25.88
N LEU A 328 -4.04 4.65 26.88
CA LEU A 328 -3.55 4.41 28.24
C LEU A 328 -2.54 3.26 28.27
N ASP A 329 -2.78 2.18 27.51
CA ASP A 329 -1.83 1.07 27.38
C ASP A 329 -0.45 1.54 26.84
N LEU A 330 -0.41 2.62 26.04
CA LEU A 330 0.84 3.22 25.59
C LEU A 330 1.52 4.11 26.63
N PHE A 331 0.78 4.65 27.61
CA PHE A 331 1.37 5.44 28.70
C PHE A 331 2.22 4.61 29.66
N ASP A 332 1.95 3.31 29.75
CA ASP A 332 2.72 2.38 30.57
C ASP A 332 4.07 2.00 29.95
N ILE A 333 4.37 2.50 28.74
CA ILE A 333 5.64 2.25 28.05
C ILE A 333 6.61 3.41 28.33
N GLU A 334 7.55 3.21 29.24
CA GLU A 334 8.52 4.20 29.70
C GLU A 334 9.26 4.95 28.58
N THR A 335 9.55 4.26 27.47
CA THR A 335 10.26 4.87 26.33
C THR A 335 9.42 5.80 25.47
N LEU A 336 8.08 5.70 25.56
CA LEU A 336 7.14 6.60 24.91
C LEU A 336 6.62 7.68 25.83
N CYS A 337 6.46 7.36 27.09
CA CYS A 337 5.89 8.23 28.11
C CYS A 337 6.83 8.24 29.33
N ASP A 338 7.49 9.38 29.56
CA ASP A 338 8.46 9.51 30.65
C ASP A 338 7.77 9.55 32.03
N ASP A 339 6.53 10.05 32.10
CA ASP A 339 5.71 10.15 33.32
C ASP A 339 4.23 9.92 32.97
N SER A 340 3.75 8.72 33.20
CA SER A 340 2.36 8.32 32.89
C SER A 340 1.34 9.11 33.72
N VAL A 341 1.65 9.45 34.98
CA VAL A 341 0.75 10.19 35.86
C VAL A 341 0.62 11.66 35.40
N ALA A 342 1.73 12.31 35.08
CA ALA A 342 1.70 13.65 34.52
C ALA A 342 0.97 13.66 33.16
N THR A 343 1.20 12.67 32.31
CA THR A 343 0.54 12.54 31.01
C THR A 343 -0.99 12.36 31.14
N MET A 344 -1.45 11.65 32.17
CA MET A 344 -2.88 11.55 32.49
C MET A 344 -3.51 12.88 32.89
N GLN A 345 -2.76 13.77 33.53
CA GLN A 345 -3.23 15.13 33.84
C GLN A 345 -3.22 15.99 32.56
N GLU A 346 -2.18 15.89 31.77
CA GLU A 346 -2.02 16.63 30.52
C GLU A 346 -3.12 16.30 29.50
N ILE A 347 -3.59 15.05 29.45
CA ILE A 347 -4.67 14.65 28.53
C ILE A 347 -5.98 15.39 28.80
N GLN A 348 -6.23 15.83 30.05
CA GLN A 348 -7.42 16.63 30.38
C GLN A 348 -7.34 18.03 29.75
N LEU A 349 -6.15 18.64 29.70
CA LEU A 349 -5.94 19.92 29.03
C LEU A 349 -6.30 19.82 27.55
N TYR A 350 -5.85 18.73 26.91
CA TYR A 350 -6.14 18.43 25.51
C TYR A 350 -7.64 18.21 25.28
N ARG A 351 -8.30 17.36 26.09
CA ARG A 351 -9.73 17.05 25.98
C ARG A 351 -10.61 18.28 26.17
N ASP A 352 -10.30 19.08 27.21
CA ASP A 352 -11.09 20.25 27.58
C ASP A 352 -10.76 21.50 26.77
N ARG A 353 -9.84 21.40 25.80
CA ARG A 353 -9.31 22.54 25.02
C ARG A 353 -8.84 23.69 25.92
N LYS A 354 -8.16 23.36 27.02
CA LYS A 354 -7.61 24.35 27.96
C LYS A 354 -6.24 24.84 27.51
N GLU A 355 -5.79 25.95 28.12
CA GLU A 355 -4.49 26.57 27.90
C GLU A 355 -4.18 26.81 26.41
N SER A 356 -3.03 26.32 25.91
CA SER A 356 -2.63 26.47 24.51
C SER A 356 -3.59 25.80 23.53
N PHE A 357 -4.26 24.72 23.92
CA PHE A 357 -5.18 23.96 23.09
C PHE A 357 -6.46 24.72 22.74
N GLY A 358 -6.90 25.65 23.60
CA GLY A 358 -8.11 26.46 23.41
C GLY A 358 -7.86 27.79 22.69
N ARG A 359 -6.62 28.12 22.33
CA ARG A 359 -6.33 29.39 21.65
C ARG A 359 -6.97 29.44 20.27
N LYS A 360 -7.58 30.60 19.94
CA LYS A 360 -8.24 30.80 18.64
C LYS A 360 -7.29 30.56 17.44
N SER A 361 -6.01 30.91 17.58
CA SER A 361 -4.98 30.63 16.57
C SER A 361 -4.76 29.14 16.41
N ALA A 362 -4.58 28.40 17.51
CA ALA A 362 -4.38 26.96 17.51
C ALA A 362 -5.55 26.23 16.82
N LEU A 363 -6.78 26.58 17.16
CA LEU A 363 -7.98 25.97 16.54
C LEU A 363 -8.12 26.27 15.04
N LYS A 364 -7.69 27.47 14.57
CA LYS A 364 -7.70 27.80 13.14
C LYS A 364 -6.64 27.08 12.33
N GLU A 365 -5.56 26.66 12.99
CA GLU A 365 -4.43 26.00 12.33
C GLU A 365 -4.57 24.47 12.25
N ILE A 366 -5.57 23.87 12.90
CA ILE A 366 -5.81 22.42 12.88
C ILE A 366 -5.82 21.87 11.45
N LYS A 367 -6.53 22.54 10.52
CA LYS A 367 -6.62 22.12 9.11
C LYS A 367 -5.49 22.65 8.22
N ARG A 368 -4.55 23.41 8.75
CA ARG A 368 -3.47 24.05 7.99
C ARG A 368 -2.12 23.42 8.23
N LEU A 369 -1.92 22.88 9.43
CA LEU A 369 -0.69 22.26 9.85
C LEU A 369 -0.85 20.74 9.87
N GLU A 370 0.22 20.05 9.57
CA GLU A 370 0.34 18.63 9.85
C GLU A 370 0.13 18.37 11.35
N PRO A 371 -0.63 17.33 11.77
CA PRO A 371 -0.94 17.14 13.19
C PRO A 371 0.28 17.10 14.11
N GLY A 372 1.39 16.48 13.70
CA GLY A 372 2.64 16.47 14.48
C GLY A 372 3.28 17.84 14.61
N GLU A 373 3.23 18.66 13.56
CA GLU A 373 3.74 20.05 13.59
C GLU A 373 2.83 20.94 14.45
N TRP A 374 1.53 20.72 14.40
CA TRP A 374 0.60 21.42 15.28
C TRP A 374 0.91 21.13 16.76
N TRP A 375 1.13 19.85 17.11
CA TRP A 375 1.54 19.48 18.46
C TRP A 375 2.85 20.14 18.87
N ARG A 376 3.83 20.23 17.97
CA ARG A 376 5.10 20.91 18.24
C ARG A 376 4.90 22.37 18.61
N LEU A 377 3.99 23.06 17.92
CA LEU A 377 3.76 24.49 18.12
C LEU A 377 2.85 24.79 19.32
N HIS A 378 1.81 23.98 19.52
CA HIS A 378 0.74 24.28 20.47
C HIS A 378 0.69 23.35 21.70
N GLY A 379 1.43 22.26 21.71
CA GLY A 379 1.40 21.24 22.76
C GLY A 379 2.21 21.57 24.01
N GLY A 380 2.85 22.75 24.11
CA GLY A 380 3.82 23.07 25.15
C GLY A 380 3.31 23.04 26.61
N ASN A 381 1.99 23.16 26.84
CA ASN A 381 1.38 22.98 28.15
C ASN A 381 1.18 21.52 28.57
N ALA A 382 1.46 20.56 27.64
CA ALA A 382 1.37 19.12 27.86
C ALA A 382 2.62 18.43 27.29
N PRO A 383 3.82 18.64 27.91
CA PRO A 383 5.09 18.25 27.30
C PRO A 383 5.26 16.74 27.11
N ASN A 384 4.76 15.90 28.03
CA ASN A 384 4.83 14.45 27.89
C ASN A 384 3.90 13.96 26.77
N LEU A 385 2.67 14.44 26.77
CA LEU A 385 1.69 14.12 25.71
C LEU A 385 2.13 14.67 24.35
N GLN A 386 2.75 15.87 24.32
CA GLN A 386 3.33 16.47 23.11
C GLN A 386 4.42 15.59 22.52
N LYS A 387 5.38 15.13 23.35
CA LYS A 387 6.46 14.24 22.92
C LYS A 387 5.91 12.97 22.28
N MET A 388 4.94 12.33 22.93
CA MET A 388 4.28 11.15 22.41
C MET A 388 3.52 11.43 21.11
N ALA A 389 2.70 12.49 21.08
CA ALA A 389 1.91 12.85 19.90
C ALA A 389 2.79 13.12 18.68
N ILE A 390 3.90 13.86 18.84
CA ILE A 390 4.86 14.11 17.78
C ILE A 390 5.42 12.78 17.27
N ARG A 391 5.83 11.87 18.15
CA ARG A 391 6.41 10.59 17.76
C ARG A 391 5.41 9.71 17.02
N LEU A 392 4.14 9.65 17.43
CA LEU A 392 3.11 8.82 16.81
C LEU A 392 2.61 9.41 15.48
N LEU A 393 2.34 10.71 15.46
CA LEU A 393 1.71 11.36 14.31
C LEU A 393 2.65 11.56 13.11
N HIS A 394 3.94 11.39 13.30
CA HIS A 394 4.94 11.47 12.25
C HIS A 394 5.27 10.10 11.62
N GLN A 395 4.56 9.02 11.98
CA GLN A 395 4.82 7.69 11.42
C GLN A 395 3.95 7.40 10.21
N THR A 396 4.49 6.57 9.30
CA THR A 396 3.70 5.97 8.21
C THR A 396 3.02 4.68 8.65
N SER A 397 2.03 4.23 7.89
CA SER A 397 1.33 2.95 8.08
C SER A 397 1.62 1.93 6.97
N SER A 398 2.45 2.28 5.98
CA SER A 398 2.71 1.46 4.80
C SER A 398 4.19 1.27 4.53
N SER A 399 4.57 0.11 4.02
CA SER A 399 5.91 -0.20 3.48
C SER A 399 5.98 -0.09 1.96
N SER A 400 5.02 0.58 1.29
CA SER A 400 4.99 0.70 -0.18
C SER A 400 6.23 1.37 -0.77
N GLY A 401 6.96 2.16 0.03
CA GLY A 401 8.27 2.66 -0.38
C GLY A 401 9.27 1.57 -0.73
N CYS A 402 9.20 0.41 -0.06
CA CYS A 402 10.00 -0.76 -0.40
C CYS A 402 9.58 -1.32 -1.77
N GLU A 403 8.29 -1.44 -2.05
CA GLU A 403 7.78 -1.92 -3.35
C GLU A 403 8.23 -1.00 -4.50
N ARG A 404 8.17 0.33 -4.32
CA ARG A 404 8.68 1.28 -5.31
C ARG A 404 10.18 1.17 -5.52
N ASN A 405 10.92 0.85 -4.49
CA ASN A 405 12.35 0.62 -4.60
C ASN A 405 12.67 -0.63 -5.44
N TRP A 406 11.81 -1.65 -5.43
CA TRP A 406 11.94 -2.83 -6.30
C TRP A 406 11.88 -2.48 -7.78
N SER A 407 11.05 -1.51 -8.18
CA SER A 407 11.02 -1.03 -9.57
C SER A 407 12.38 -0.47 -10.00
N LEU A 408 13.10 0.21 -9.09
CA LEU A 408 14.46 0.67 -9.36
C LEU A 408 15.45 -0.50 -9.50
N PHE A 409 15.33 -1.53 -8.66
CA PHE A 409 16.12 -2.76 -8.81
C PHE A 409 15.87 -3.42 -10.16
N GLU A 410 14.62 -3.56 -10.59
CA GLU A 410 14.25 -4.15 -11.88
C GLU A 410 14.80 -3.33 -13.07
N GLN A 411 14.74 -2.01 -13.01
CA GLN A 411 15.28 -1.14 -14.04
C GLN A 411 16.81 -1.29 -14.19
N ILE A 412 17.54 -1.37 -13.08
CA ILE A 412 19.00 -1.52 -13.07
C ILE A 412 19.39 -2.96 -13.41
N HIS A 413 18.69 -3.96 -12.84
CA HIS A 413 18.95 -5.39 -13.02
C HIS A 413 18.09 -5.97 -14.16
N SER A 414 18.21 -5.42 -15.37
CA SER A 414 17.48 -5.90 -16.54
C SER A 414 18.08 -7.20 -17.10
N LYS A 415 17.30 -7.94 -17.93
CA LYS A 415 17.77 -9.17 -18.61
C LYS A 415 19.10 -9.01 -19.36
N ARG A 416 19.41 -7.79 -19.84
CA ARG A 416 20.67 -7.47 -20.52
C ARG A 416 21.82 -7.14 -19.57
N ARG A 417 21.51 -6.76 -18.30
CA ARG A 417 22.48 -6.24 -17.31
C ARG A 417 22.50 -7.05 -16.01
N ASN A 418 22.17 -8.33 -16.09
CA ASN A 418 21.99 -9.22 -14.93
C ASN A 418 23.32 -9.85 -14.40
N ARG A 419 24.48 -9.26 -14.73
CA ARG A 419 25.82 -9.72 -14.28
C ARG A 419 26.40 -8.86 -13.14
N LEU A 420 25.60 -7.91 -12.63
CA LEU A 420 26.05 -7.10 -11.49
C LEU A 420 26.07 -7.98 -10.23
N GLU A 421 27.18 -7.91 -9.51
CA GLU A 421 27.25 -8.45 -8.16
C GLU A 421 26.25 -7.73 -7.25
N HIS A 422 25.62 -8.46 -6.31
CA HIS A 422 24.58 -7.92 -5.43
C HIS A 422 25.02 -6.64 -4.72
N GLN A 423 26.24 -6.62 -4.15
CA GLN A 423 26.76 -5.44 -3.44
C GLN A 423 26.82 -4.20 -4.35
N ARG A 424 27.26 -4.37 -5.59
CA ARG A 424 27.33 -3.27 -6.55
C ARG A 424 25.96 -2.79 -6.99
N LEU A 425 25.01 -3.70 -7.18
CA LEU A 425 23.62 -3.38 -7.45
C LEU A 425 23.01 -2.58 -6.30
N SER A 426 23.18 -3.06 -5.06
CA SER A 426 22.72 -2.39 -3.85
C SER A 426 23.34 -0.99 -3.71
N ASP A 427 24.62 -0.82 -4.01
CA ASP A 427 25.30 0.48 -3.95
C ASP A 427 24.75 1.47 -4.97
N ILE A 428 24.44 1.02 -6.20
CA ILE A 428 23.83 1.86 -7.24
C ILE A 428 22.43 2.27 -6.80
N VAL A 429 21.62 1.34 -6.30
CA VAL A 429 20.28 1.63 -5.76
C VAL A 429 20.37 2.62 -4.61
N TYR A 430 21.32 2.40 -3.67
CA TYR A 430 21.54 3.29 -2.53
C TYR A 430 21.80 4.73 -2.97
N VAL A 431 22.72 4.92 -3.91
CA VAL A 431 23.04 6.25 -4.44
C VAL A 431 21.83 6.84 -5.17
N THR A 432 21.24 6.10 -6.10
CA THR A 432 20.13 6.60 -6.92
C THR A 432 18.91 6.95 -6.08
N TYR A 433 18.55 6.14 -5.10
CA TYR A 433 17.40 6.38 -4.24
C TYR A 433 17.63 7.56 -3.29
N ASN A 434 18.79 7.60 -2.61
CA ASN A 434 19.04 8.59 -1.57
C ASN A 434 19.38 9.98 -2.14
N LEU A 435 19.93 10.11 -3.34
CA LEU A 435 20.11 11.41 -4.01
C LEU A 435 18.77 12.14 -4.21
N ARG A 436 17.66 11.42 -4.34
CA ARG A 436 16.32 12.01 -4.48
C ARG A 436 15.84 12.71 -3.20
N LEU A 437 16.40 12.38 -2.03
CA LEU A 437 16.09 13.08 -0.78
C LEU A 437 16.29 14.59 -0.90
N GLN A 438 17.37 15.03 -1.55
CA GLN A 438 17.64 16.45 -1.77
C GLN A 438 16.54 17.12 -2.58
N SER A 439 16.10 16.50 -3.68
CA SER A 439 15.05 17.03 -4.55
C SER A 439 13.72 17.15 -3.80
N ARG A 440 13.40 16.17 -2.96
CA ARG A 440 12.16 16.16 -2.15
C ARG A 440 12.15 17.27 -1.10
N MET A 441 13.27 17.55 -0.43
CA MET A 441 13.35 18.66 0.52
C MET A 441 13.07 20.01 -0.11
N HIS A 442 13.53 20.25 -1.32
CA HIS A 442 13.29 21.51 -2.03
C HIS A 442 11.83 21.68 -2.44
N ARG A 443 11.13 20.58 -2.75
CA ARG A 443 9.69 20.58 -3.10
C ARG A 443 8.79 20.76 -1.88
N LYS A 444 9.06 20.09 -0.75
CA LYS A 444 8.26 20.19 0.50
C LYS A 444 8.20 21.60 1.08
N LYS A 445 9.23 22.43 0.84
CA LYS A 445 9.22 23.83 1.29
C LYS A 445 8.18 24.72 0.58
N LYS A 446 7.58 24.25 -0.52
CA LYS A 446 6.73 25.11 -1.36
C LYS A 446 5.22 25.03 -1.07
N ASN A 447 4.65 23.88 -0.68
CA ASN A 447 3.20 23.78 -0.43
C ASN A 447 2.90 22.66 0.58
N TYR A 448 2.36 23.02 1.74
CA TYR A 448 1.59 22.08 2.56
C TYR A 448 0.20 21.95 1.95
N ASP A 449 -0.11 20.75 1.45
CA ASP A 449 -1.44 20.36 1.05
C ASP A 449 -1.96 19.38 2.11
N PRO A 450 -2.95 19.78 2.95
CA PRO A 450 -3.51 18.87 3.94
C PRO A 450 -4.10 17.66 3.24
N ILE A 451 -3.94 16.48 3.85
CA ILE A 451 -4.61 15.27 3.36
C ILE A 451 -6.11 15.55 3.43
N ASP A 452 -6.74 15.67 2.27
CA ASP A 452 -8.19 15.88 2.19
C ASP A 452 -8.93 14.56 2.47
N VAL A 453 -9.08 14.28 3.76
CA VAL A 453 -9.81 13.10 4.24
C VAL A 453 -11.32 13.25 3.96
N GLN A 454 -11.83 14.49 3.83
CA GLN A 454 -13.26 14.74 3.56
C GLN A 454 -13.65 14.34 2.13
N SER A 455 -12.71 14.38 1.18
CA SER A 455 -12.97 13.95 -0.20
C SER A 455 -13.10 12.43 -0.38
N ILE A 456 -12.87 11.62 0.66
CA ILE A 456 -13.03 10.17 0.58
C ILE A 456 -14.46 9.77 0.23
N ASP A 457 -15.45 10.53 0.67
CA ASP A 457 -16.87 10.29 0.41
C ASP A 457 -17.28 10.69 -1.02
N ILE A 458 -16.47 11.48 -1.72
CA ILE A 458 -16.74 11.91 -3.11
C ILE A 458 -16.04 10.94 -4.06
N VAL A 459 -16.81 10.25 -4.89
CA VAL A 459 -16.30 9.25 -5.84
C VAL A 459 -15.72 9.94 -7.08
N ASP A 460 -14.62 10.67 -6.92
CA ASP A 460 -13.77 11.06 -8.03
C ASP A 460 -12.67 10.02 -8.21
N PHE A 461 -12.83 9.18 -9.22
CA PHE A 461 -11.88 8.14 -9.57
C PHE A 461 -10.71 8.75 -10.33
N TRP A 462 -9.63 9.04 -9.62
CA TRP A 462 -8.37 9.43 -10.24
C TRP A 462 -7.60 8.19 -10.67
N ILE A 463 -7.52 7.98 -11.96
CA ILE A 463 -6.51 7.11 -12.56
C ILE A 463 -5.32 8.01 -12.85
N MET A 464 -4.33 8.01 -11.98
CA MET A 464 -2.98 8.39 -12.41
C MET A 464 -2.44 7.14 -13.10
N LEU A 465 -2.26 7.22 -14.40
CA LEU A 465 -1.42 6.28 -15.13
C LEU A 465 0.01 6.50 -14.62
N ASP A 466 0.74 5.42 -14.38
CA ASP A 466 2.16 5.44 -13.95
C ASP A 466 3.10 6.17 -14.95
N GLU A 467 2.56 6.76 -16.03
CA GLU A 467 3.31 7.54 -17.02
C GLU A 467 3.73 8.93 -16.50
N ASP A 468 3.11 9.42 -15.42
CA ASP A 468 3.39 10.74 -14.85
C ASP A 468 3.92 10.66 -13.41
N ASP A 469 4.61 9.57 -13.01
CA ASP A 469 5.40 9.62 -11.79
C ASP A 469 6.66 10.46 -12.07
N PRO A 470 6.71 11.75 -11.66
CA PRO A 470 7.85 12.62 -11.92
C PRO A 470 9.11 12.12 -11.20
N GLU A 471 9.01 11.05 -10.40
CA GLU A 471 10.14 10.45 -9.70
C GLU A 471 10.99 9.54 -10.61
N PHE A 472 10.46 9.11 -11.76
CA PHE A 472 11.14 8.17 -12.68
C PHE A 472 11.21 8.71 -14.13
N THR A 473 11.54 9.98 -14.31
CA THR A 473 11.89 10.44 -15.66
C THR A 473 13.18 9.77 -16.11
N ASN A 474 13.13 9.16 -17.28
CA ASN A 474 14.26 8.42 -17.91
C ASN A 474 15.60 9.21 -17.94
N GLY A 475 15.57 10.54 -17.83
CA GLY A 475 16.76 11.39 -17.90
C GLY A 475 17.73 11.23 -16.71
N ASP A 476 17.24 10.95 -15.51
CA ASP A 476 18.12 10.83 -14.32
C ASP A 476 18.86 9.49 -14.29
N ILE A 477 18.23 8.44 -14.87
CA ILE A 477 18.87 7.11 -14.97
C ILE A 477 19.84 7.08 -16.13
N GLU A 478 19.52 7.70 -17.26
CA GLU A 478 20.40 7.80 -18.43
C GLU A 478 21.70 8.58 -18.14
N GLY A 479 21.63 9.60 -17.28
CA GLY A 479 22.81 10.34 -16.79
C GLY A 479 23.75 9.46 -15.96
N ILE A 480 23.22 8.64 -15.06
CA ILE A 480 24.00 7.69 -14.24
C ILE A 480 24.44 6.48 -15.08
N GLU A 481 23.63 6.01 -16.00
CA GLU A 481 23.95 4.93 -16.92
C GLU A 481 25.11 5.31 -17.84
N ASN A 482 25.13 6.50 -18.41
CA ASN A 482 26.22 7.00 -19.25
C ASN A 482 27.54 7.14 -18.48
N LEU A 483 27.51 7.36 -17.17
CA LEU A 483 28.68 7.36 -16.30
C LEU A 483 29.27 5.95 -16.03
N ILE A 484 28.42 4.90 -16.15
CA ILE A 484 28.80 3.53 -15.81
C ILE A 484 29.17 2.71 -17.05
N TYR A 485 28.65 3.04 -18.25
CA TYR A 485 28.71 2.18 -19.45
C TYR A 485 29.31 2.84 -20.71
N ILE A 486 30.49 3.40 -20.66
CA ILE A 486 31.26 3.61 -21.90
C ILE A 486 32.38 2.58 -21.90
N ASP A 487 32.14 1.43 -22.48
CA ASP A 487 33.07 0.67 -23.31
C ASP A 487 32.42 -0.59 -23.88
N ASN A 488 32.59 -0.65 -25.21
CA ASN A 488 32.59 -1.78 -26.12
C ASN A 488 31.26 -2.29 -26.69
N ALA A 489 31.21 -1.95 -28.02
CA ALA A 489 30.65 -2.75 -29.11
C ALA A 489 29.16 -3.02 -29.12
N MET A 490 28.48 -2.18 -29.86
CA MET A 490 27.18 -2.51 -30.46
C MET A 490 27.36 -3.69 -31.43
N PRO A 491 26.58 -4.77 -31.27
CA PRO A 491 26.32 -5.66 -32.39
C PRO A 491 25.22 -5.05 -33.24
N SER A 492 25.48 -4.86 -34.50
CA SER A 492 24.56 -4.48 -35.55
C SER A 492 23.40 -5.47 -35.65
N TYR A 493 22.16 -4.94 -35.65
CA TYR A 493 20.97 -5.71 -35.97
C TYR A 493 20.87 -6.00 -37.45
N PRO A 494 20.52 -7.22 -37.89
CA PRO A 494 20.04 -7.45 -39.25
C PRO A 494 18.62 -6.93 -39.36
N LYS A 495 18.36 -6.08 -40.33
CA LYS A 495 17.02 -5.83 -40.87
C LYS A 495 16.63 -7.05 -41.66
N ASP A 496 15.59 -7.76 -41.25
CA ASP A 496 14.81 -8.56 -42.18
C ASP A 496 13.36 -8.57 -41.73
N GLY A 497 12.50 -8.22 -42.68
CA GLY A 497 11.07 -8.30 -42.60
C GLY A 497 10.61 -9.73 -42.77
N GLY A 498 9.64 -10.10 -41.98
CA GLY A 498 8.91 -11.37 -42.14
C GLY A 498 7.76 -11.39 -41.15
N ASP A 499 6.55 -11.33 -41.72
CA ASP A 499 5.31 -11.60 -41.01
C ASP A 499 5.35 -13.01 -40.41
N MET A 500 5.48 -13.10 -39.08
CA MET A 500 5.23 -14.35 -38.36
C MET A 500 3.96 -14.22 -37.55
N GLU A 501 2.96 -15.00 -37.98
CA GLU A 501 1.81 -15.34 -37.13
C GLU A 501 2.34 -16.09 -35.90
N VAL A 502 2.36 -15.43 -34.77
CA VAL A 502 2.66 -16.07 -33.48
C VAL A 502 1.35 -16.61 -32.91
N ASN A 503 1.13 -17.90 -33.10
CA ASN A 503 0.17 -18.66 -32.31
C ASN A 503 0.69 -18.72 -30.87
N VAL A 504 0.15 -17.87 -29.98
CA VAL A 504 0.38 -17.98 -28.55
C VAL A 504 -0.76 -18.78 -27.95
N ASP A 505 -0.52 -20.06 -27.76
CA ASP A 505 -1.33 -20.89 -26.86
C ASP A 505 -1.26 -20.32 -25.45
N LEU A 506 -2.34 -19.73 -25.00
CA LEU A 506 -2.52 -19.34 -23.60
C LEU A 506 -2.73 -20.63 -22.78
N PRO A 507 -1.97 -20.83 -21.69
CA PRO A 507 -2.27 -21.94 -20.80
C PRO A 507 -3.63 -21.71 -20.15
N ASN A 508 -4.52 -22.68 -20.34
CA ASN A 508 -5.74 -22.84 -19.56
C ASN A 508 -5.37 -22.82 -18.08
N VAL A 509 -5.96 -21.91 -17.33
CA VAL A 509 -6.02 -22.02 -15.87
C VAL A 509 -7.00 -23.15 -15.56
N ALA A 510 -6.48 -24.36 -15.58
CA ALA A 510 -7.20 -25.54 -15.10
C ALA A 510 -6.98 -25.65 -13.59
N ASP A 511 -8.09 -25.85 -12.91
CA ASP A 511 -8.18 -26.37 -11.54
C ASP A 511 -7.07 -27.38 -11.23
N SER A 512 -6.17 -27.01 -10.33
CA SER A 512 -5.32 -28.00 -9.66
C SER A 512 -5.88 -28.28 -8.27
N SER A 513 -6.95 -29.07 -8.24
CA SER A 513 -7.28 -29.91 -7.09
C SER A 513 -6.36 -31.13 -7.14
N ASN A 514 -5.20 -31.04 -6.54
CA ASN A 514 -4.36 -32.19 -6.30
C ASN A 514 -4.79 -32.86 -4.99
N THR A 515 -5.69 -33.84 -5.10
CA THR A 515 -5.87 -34.91 -4.13
C THR A 515 -4.75 -35.92 -4.36
N ALA A 516 -3.69 -35.83 -3.56
CA ALA A 516 -2.75 -36.92 -3.44
C ALA A 516 -3.33 -37.94 -2.47
N SER A 517 -3.85 -39.04 -3.00
CA SER A 517 -4.13 -40.27 -2.23
C SER A 517 -2.82 -40.95 -1.87
N PHE A 518 -2.50 -41.03 -0.59
CA PHE A 518 -1.60 -42.06 -0.07
C PHE A 518 -2.42 -43.08 0.70
N GLY A 519 -2.33 -44.31 0.22
CA GLY A 519 -2.96 -45.47 0.83
C GLY A 519 -2.25 -45.95 2.09
N GLY A 520 -3.07 -46.39 2.99
CA GLY A 520 -3.02 -47.49 3.94
C GLY A 520 -1.81 -47.71 4.82
N THR A 521 -2.03 -47.72 6.11
CA THR A 521 -2.11 -48.94 6.93
C THR A 521 -2.59 -48.54 8.32
N SER A 522 -3.53 -49.35 8.79
CA SER A 522 -4.07 -49.40 10.14
C SER A 522 -2.99 -49.54 11.21
N ASP A 523 -3.15 -48.84 12.35
CA ASP A 523 -3.07 -49.51 13.66
C ASP A 523 -3.84 -48.73 14.74
N ASP A 524 -4.49 -49.52 15.57
CA ASP A 524 -5.34 -49.23 16.71
C ASP A 524 -4.63 -48.44 17.82
N GLY A 525 -5.38 -47.59 18.52
CA GLY A 525 -4.96 -47.04 19.79
C GLY A 525 -5.91 -45.97 20.31
N GLY A 526 -7.06 -46.39 20.88
CA GLY A 526 -7.97 -45.48 21.55
C GLY A 526 -7.36 -44.81 22.77
N PHE A 527 -7.74 -43.56 23.02
CA PHE A 527 -7.95 -43.04 24.37
C PHE A 527 -8.86 -41.81 24.33
N GLY A 528 -9.74 -41.76 25.30
CA GLY A 528 -10.96 -41.04 25.47
C GLY A 528 -10.91 -39.52 25.48
N SER A 529 -12.03 -38.99 25.10
CA SER A 529 -12.46 -37.62 25.32
C SER A 529 -12.75 -37.35 26.80
N PRO A 530 -12.62 -36.12 27.25
CA PRO A 530 -13.60 -35.60 28.20
C PRO A 530 -14.44 -34.48 27.56
N ILE A 531 -15.71 -34.70 27.64
CA ILE A 531 -16.80 -33.76 27.48
C ILE A 531 -16.64 -32.63 28.51
N TYR A 532 -16.68 -31.39 28.07
CA TYR A 532 -17.07 -30.26 28.91
C TYR A 532 -18.21 -29.50 28.22
N ASP A 533 -19.40 -29.74 28.71
CA ASP A 533 -20.56 -28.87 28.61
C ASP A 533 -20.25 -27.55 29.32
N GLY A 534 -20.45 -26.45 28.67
CA GLY A 534 -20.35 -25.10 29.19
C GLY A 534 -21.21 -24.17 28.38
N ASP A 535 -22.46 -24.09 28.76
CA ASP A 535 -23.44 -23.06 28.43
C ASP A 535 -22.80 -21.67 28.45
N ILE A 536 -22.72 -20.97 27.30
CA ILE A 536 -22.42 -19.54 27.26
C ILE A 536 -23.57 -18.84 26.58
N GLY A 537 -24.29 -18.12 27.42
CA GLY A 537 -25.43 -17.31 27.12
C GLY A 537 -25.24 -16.35 25.93
N THR A 538 -26.29 -16.28 25.15
CA THR A 538 -26.56 -15.27 24.15
C THR A 538 -26.48 -13.86 24.73
N LEU A 539 -25.40 -13.14 24.43
CA LEU A 539 -25.34 -11.70 24.61
C LEU A 539 -25.83 -11.02 23.33
N ASN A 540 -26.96 -10.36 23.47
CA ASN A 540 -27.60 -9.50 22.49
C ASN A 540 -26.63 -8.46 21.94
N ASP A 541 -26.29 -8.58 20.65
CA ASP A 541 -25.63 -7.55 19.85
C ASP A 541 -26.68 -6.47 19.41
N ASN A 542 -27.03 -5.60 20.34
CA ASN A 542 -27.75 -4.36 20.03
C ASN A 542 -26.93 -3.17 20.51
N TYR A 543 -25.92 -2.78 19.74
CA TYR A 543 -25.38 -1.41 19.69
C TYR A 543 -24.52 -1.29 18.43
N ASP A 544 -25.18 -1.04 17.30
CA ASP A 544 -24.56 -0.55 16.06
C ASP A 544 -24.64 0.98 16.08
N PHE A 545 -23.50 1.63 16.37
CA PHE A 545 -23.23 3.02 15.97
C PHE A 545 -21.79 3.14 15.49
#